data_d2befda3a4907bd441c714a178a6640a
#
_entry.id   d2befda3a4907bd441c714a178a6640a
#
_cell.length_a   1.000
_cell.length_b   1.000
_cell.length_c   1.000
_cell.angle_alpha   90.00
_cell.angle_beta   90.00
_cell.angle_gamma   90.00
#
_symmetry.space_group_name_H-M   'P 1'
#
loop_
_entity.id
_entity.type
_entity.pdbx_description
1 polymer ?
#
loop_
_entity_poly.entity_id
_entity_poly.type
_entity_poly.pdbx_seq_one_letter_code
_entity_poly.pdbx_strand_id
1 'polypeptide(L)'
;MIIFSMITGSILLYGQEIHSALQLRNNHLWRGIEVASGLVYTGDIHLDYKNFYVGFWAGGTANGDYKEFNNYIGYKNKHLTLELWDIYNFSPNATYNNKEFFNYNAKETGRFMDFRSYYTISDRIPLMLSWNTVISGRDRNKENIHNKYSTFVFAEYLVYKKDDLEVRGRLGYSFALNNPGEQSNFFSKKAGFNEISLMISKPLTIGSYKIPLGLWGMWNPVDNRALLQFSAQVYSF
;
A
#
# COMPACT_ATOMS: atom_id res chain seq x y z
N MET A 1 35.77 28.15 -2.93
CA MET A 1 34.48 28.80 -3.11
C MET A 1 33.90 28.27 -4.43
N ILE A 2 33.10 27.19 -4.40
CA ILE A 2 32.51 26.56 -5.57
C ILE A 2 31.10 27.11 -5.72
N ILE A 3 30.89 27.89 -6.76
CA ILE A 3 29.60 28.49 -7.12
C ILE A 3 28.77 27.37 -7.76
N PHE A 4 27.75 26.89 -7.04
CA PHE A 4 26.72 26.00 -7.61
C PHE A 4 25.80 26.88 -8.49
N SER A 5 26.05 26.85 -9.80
CA SER A 5 25.15 27.44 -10.79
C SER A 5 23.88 26.60 -10.83
N MET A 6 22.81 27.06 -10.22
CA MET A 6 21.46 26.52 -10.45
C MET A 6 21.05 26.85 -11.87
N ILE A 7 21.10 25.86 -12.75
CA ILE A 7 20.46 25.91 -14.05
C ILE A 7 18.95 25.82 -13.80
N THR A 8 18.31 26.97 -13.68
CA THR A 8 16.84 27.08 -13.76
C THR A 8 16.43 26.93 -15.23
N GLY A 9 16.50 25.74 -15.73
CA GLY A 9 15.78 25.38 -16.95
C GLY A 9 14.30 25.28 -16.63
N SER A 10 13.52 26.30 -16.97
CA SER A 10 12.06 26.20 -17.02
C SER A 10 11.70 25.20 -18.13
N ILE A 11 11.71 23.91 -17.81
CA ILE A 11 11.07 22.92 -18.65
C ILE A 11 9.59 23.17 -18.47
N LEU A 12 8.95 23.80 -19.47
CA LEU A 12 7.51 23.85 -19.57
C LEU A 12 7.01 22.42 -19.81
N LEU A 13 6.65 21.77 -18.72
CA LEU A 13 6.14 20.40 -18.69
C LEU A 13 4.64 20.44 -19.02
N TYR A 14 4.33 20.48 -20.30
CA TYR A 14 2.94 20.34 -20.77
C TYR A 14 2.46 18.90 -20.52
N GLY A 15 1.39 18.75 -19.73
CA GLY A 15 0.70 17.47 -19.49
C GLY A 15 1.23 16.66 -18.32
N GLN A 16 1.86 17.30 -17.33
CA GLN A 16 2.20 16.70 -16.04
C GLN A 16 1.26 17.23 -14.96
N GLU A 17 0.80 16.34 -14.10
CA GLU A 17 -0.06 16.66 -12.96
C GLU A 17 0.60 16.20 -11.67
N ILE A 18 0.62 17.06 -10.66
CA ILE A 18 1.10 16.71 -9.32
C ILE A 18 -0.12 16.46 -8.45
N HIS A 19 -0.12 15.32 -7.78
CA HIS A 19 -1.13 14.97 -6.81
C HIS A 19 -0.50 14.80 -5.44
N SER A 20 -1.23 15.23 -4.41
CA SER A 20 -0.81 15.00 -3.04
C SER A 20 -2.02 14.74 -2.15
N ALA A 21 -1.87 13.88 -1.15
CA ALA A 21 -2.90 13.56 -0.19
C ALA A 21 -2.33 13.35 1.21
N LEU A 22 -3.09 13.78 2.22
CA LEU A 22 -2.84 13.46 3.62
C LEU A 22 -4.04 12.73 4.19
N GLN A 23 -3.80 11.64 4.90
CA GLN A 23 -4.86 10.83 5.50
C GLN A 23 -4.54 10.52 6.97
N LEU A 24 -5.58 10.55 7.80
CA LEU A 24 -5.57 10.10 9.20
C LEU A 24 -6.33 8.78 9.31
N ARG A 25 -5.81 7.86 10.13
CA ARG A 25 -6.41 6.55 10.41
C ARG A 25 -6.25 6.18 11.88
N ASN A 26 -7.15 5.36 12.41
CA ASN A 26 -6.99 4.82 13.76
C ASN A 26 -6.01 3.64 13.84
N ASN A 27 -5.72 3.00 12.71
CA ASN A 27 -4.71 1.96 12.52
C ASN A 27 -4.33 1.87 11.04
N HIS A 28 -3.31 1.09 10.70
CA HIS A 28 -2.91 0.82 9.32
C HIS A 28 -3.09 -0.66 8.99
N LEU A 29 -4.15 -0.97 8.25
CA LEU A 29 -4.42 -2.31 7.73
C LEU A 29 -3.80 -2.47 6.35
N TRP A 30 -3.23 -3.63 6.07
CA TRP A 30 -2.63 -3.95 4.80
C TRP A 30 -2.64 -5.47 4.55
N ARG A 31 -3.31 -5.93 3.50
CA ARG A 31 -3.30 -7.32 3.03
C ARG A 31 -3.54 -8.35 4.13
N GLY A 32 -4.60 -8.16 4.91
CA GLY A 32 -4.99 -9.06 5.98
C GLY A 32 -4.25 -8.86 7.30
N ILE A 33 -3.27 -7.95 7.38
CA ILE A 33 -2.52 -7.65 8.60
C ILE A 33 -2.73 -6.22 9.10
N GLU A 34 -2.55 -6.03 10.39
CA GLU A 34 -2.41 -4.73 11.02
C GLU A 34 -0.92 -4.37 11.10
N VAL A 35 -0.50 -3.38 10.30
CA VAL A 35 0.89 -2.91 10.24
C VAL A 35 1.22 -1.99 11.40
N ALA A 36 0.24 -1.14 11.79
CA ALA A 36 0.37 -0.21 12.90
C ALA A 36 -0.99 0.02 13.56
N SER A 37 -0.98 0.26 14.87
CA SER A 37 -2.15 0.61 15.68
C SER A 37 -2.01 2.01 16.28
N GLY A 38 -3.13 2.61 16.68
CA GLY A 38 -3.20 3.99 17.18
C GLY A 38 -3.36 5.00 16.03
N LEU A 39 -3.23 6.29 16.35
CA LEU A 39 -3.37 7.34 15.35
C LEU A 39 -2.23 7.29 14.33
N VAL A 40 -2.57 6.88 13.11
CA VAL A 40 -1.66 6.81 11.96
C VAL A 40 -1.93 8.00 11.04
N TYR A 41 -0.89 8.69 10.63
CA TYR A 41 -0.93 9.68 9.56
C TYR A 41 -0.14 9.17 8.36
N THR A 42 -0.67 9.40 7.17
CA THR A 42 0.00 9.03 5.92
C THR A 42 -0.03 10.19 4.95
N GLY A 43 1.03 10.32 4.17
CA GLY A 43 1.16 11.28 3.08
C GLY A 43 1.54 10.58 1.79
N ASP A 44 0.97 11.04 0.70
CA ASP A 44 1.30 10.63 -0.65
C ASP A 44 1.55 11.85 -1.52
N ILE A 45 2.55 11.78 -2.37
CA ILE A 45 2.78 12.75 -3.43
C ILE A 45 3.28 12.04 -4.67
N HIS A 46 2.66 12.30 -5.82
CA HIS A 46 3.11 11.72 -7.08
C HIS A 46 2.95 12.70 -8.25
N LEU A 47 3.76 12.45 -9.26
CA LEU A 47 3.76 13.14 -10.53
C LEU A 47 3.24 12.19 -11.60
N ASP A 48 2.18 12.59 -12.29
CA ASP A 48 1.60 11.88 -13.43
C ASP A 48 2.15 12.44 -14.74
N TYR A 49 2.47 11.55 -15.67
CA TYR A 49 2.75 11.89 -17.06
C TYR A 49 2.13 10.84 -17.97
N LYS A 50 1.06 11.20 -18.67
CA LYS A 50 0.25 10.27 -19.47
C LYS A 50 -0.27 9.12 -18.61
N ASN A 51 0.15 7.90 -18.94
CA ASN A 51 -0.24 6.69 -18.21
C ASN A 51 0.76 6.27 -17.12
N PHE A 52 1.86 7.01 -16.96
CA PHE A 52 2.90 6.70 -15.96
C PHE A 52 2.84 7.69 -14.82
N TYR A 53 3.21 7.22 -13.65
CA TYR A 53 3.40 8.06 -12.48
C TYR A 53 4.56 7.58 -11.62
N VAL A 54 5.14 8.50 -10.88
CA VAL A 54 6.21 8.24 -9.90
C VAL A 54 5.90 9.04 -8.65
N GLY A 55 6.11 8.44 -7.50
CA GLY A 55 5.76 9.10 -6.25
C GLY A 55 6.45 8.58 -5.02
N PHE A 56 6.09 9.22 -3.92
CA PHE A 56 6.54 8.92 -2.57
C PHE A 56 5.33 8.77 -1.66
N TRP A 57 5.40 7.78 -0.82
CA TRP A 57 4.43 7.60 0.26
C TRP A 57 5.17 7.52 1.59
N ALA A 58 4.63 8.17 2.60
CA ALA A 58 5.15 8.10 3.95
C ALA A 58 4.03 7.85 4.95
N GLY A 59 4.35 7.13 6.03
CA GLY A 59 3.41 6.87 7.12
C GLY A 59 4.12 6.83 8.47
N GLY A 60 3.38 7.20 9.50
CA GLY A 60 3.85 7.15 10.87
C GLY A 60 2.71 7.16 11.88
N THR A 61 3.02 6.79 13.12
CA THR A 61 2.12 6.93 14.25
C THR A 61 2.49 8.11 15.13
N ALA A 62 1.51 8.69 15.82
CA ALA A 62 1.72 9.84 16.71
C ALA A 62 2.71 9.54 17.85
N ASN A 63 2.77 8.29 18.32
CA ASN A 63 3.70 7.83 19.34
C ASN A 63 5.10 7.45 18.80
N GLY A 64 5.28 7.45 17.46
CA GLY A 64 6.55 7.16 16.80
C GLY A 64 6.91 5.67 16.68
N ASP A 65 6.03 4.75 17.07
CA ASP A 65 6.29 3.29 17.03
C ASP A 65 6.30 2.74 15.60
N TYR A 66 5.63 3.41 14.68
CA TYR A 66 5.62 3.09 13.26
C TYR A 66 6.17 4.23 12.44
N LYS A 67 7.09 3.91 11.52
CA LYS A 67 7.68 4.85 10.55
C LYS A 67 7.98 4.10 9.26
N GLU A 68 7.46 4.61 8.15
CA GLU A 68 7.68 4.01 6.83
C GLU A 68 7.81 5.10 5.76
N PHE A 69 8.70 4.87 4.79
CA PHE A 69 8.88 5.71 3.62
C PHE A 69 9.07 4.82 2.39
N ASN A 70 8.29 5.08 1.35
CA ASN A 70 8.25 4.27 0.15
C ASN A 70 8.44 5.14 -1.08
N ASN A 71 9.13 4.61 -2.08
CA ASN A 71 9.16 5.14 -3.43
C ASN A 71 8.36 4.21 -4.32
N TYR A 72 7.71 4.75 -5.33
CA TYR A 72 7.01 3.90 -6.28
C TYR A 72 7.00 4.49 -7.69
N ILE A 73 6.88 3.61 -8.66
CA ILE A 73 6.58 3.92 -10.04
C ILE A 73 5.40 3.07 -10.49
N GLY A 74 4.54 3.64 -11.30
CA GLY A 74 3.36 2.94 -11.79
C GLY A 74 2.99 3.28 -13.22
N TYR A 75 2.18 2.40 -13.78
CA TYR A 75 1.47 2.56 -15.04
C TYR A 75 -0.02 2.34 -14.79
N LYS A 76 -0.85 3.22 -15.32
CA LYS A 76 -2.30 3.14 -15.17
C LYS A 76 -3.01 3.46 -16.47
N ASN A 77 -3.96 2.61 -16.83
CA ASN A 77 -4.95 2.91 -17.84
C ASN A 77 -6.36 2.67 -17.28
N LYS A 78 -7.39 2.68 -18.14
CA LYS A 78 -8.79 2.52 -17.69
C LYS A 78 -9.04 1.26 -16.85
N HIS A 79 -8.37 0.15 -17.16
CA HIS A 79 -8.66 -1.16 -16.57
C HIS A 79 -7.51 -1.76 -15.79
N LEU A 80 -6.28 -1.38 -16.13
CA LEU A 80 -5.07 -1.98 -15.57
C LEU A 80 -4.25 -0.94 -14.84
N THR A 81 -3.81 -1.28 -13.62
CA THR A 81 -2.77 -0.58 -12.89
C THR A 81 -1.65 -1.55 -12.58
N LEU A 82 -0.41 -1.16 -12.85
CA LEU A 82 0.81 -1.88 -12.50
C LEU A 82 1.70 -0.95 -11.70
N GLU A 83 2.27 -1.45 -10.62
CA GLU A 83 3.16 -0.65 -9.76
C GLU A 83 4.35 -1.47 -9.29
N LEU A 84 5.46 -0.78 -9.09
CA LEU A 84 6.62 -1.28 -8.37
C LEU A 84 6.90 -0.35 -7.21
N TRP A 85 6.83 -0.88 -6.00
CA TRP A 85 7.07 -0.17 -4.75
C TRP A 85 8.38 -0.62 -4.12
N ASP A 86 9.20 0.32 -3.69
CA ASP A 86 10.34 0.12 -2.81
C ASP A 86 9.92 0.56 -1.40
N ILE A 87 9.70 -0.41 -0.53
CA ILE A 87 9.10 -0.20 0.80
C ILE A 87 10.19 -0.27 1.85
N TYR A 88 10.34 0.79 2.63
CA TYR A 88 11.26 0.86 3.75
C TYR A 88 10.56 1.26 5.04
N ASN A 89 10.34 0.27 5.89
CA ASN A 89 9.85 0.49 7.24
C ASN A 89 11.06 0.60 8.19
N PHE A 90 11.19 1.75 8.84
CA PHE A 90 12.26 2.06 9.78
C PHE A 90 11.74 2.30 11.21
N SER A 91 10.67 1.62 11.57
CA SER A 91 10.09 1.65 12.91
C SER A 91 11.13 1.28 13.98
N PRO A 92 11.15 1.95 15.15
CA PRO A 92 12.18 1.76 16.17
C PRO A 92 12.32 0.32 16.66
N ASN A 93 11.20 -0.40 16.75
CA ASN A 93 11.12 -1.76 17.28
C ASN A 93 11.13 -2.85 16.18
N ALA A 94 11.52 -2.51 14.95
CA ALA A 94 11.62 -3.48 13.87
C ALA A 94 12.71 -4.52 14.17
N THR A 95 12.39 -5.78 13.89
CA THR A 95 13.33 -6.93 14.09
C THR A 95 14.29 -7.14 12.93
N TYR A 96 14.15 -6.36 11.87
CA TYR A 96 15.00 -6.33 10.68
C TYR A 96 15.83 -5.04 10.64
N ASN A 97 16.75 -4.93 9.68
CA ASN A 97 17.60 -3.75 9.50
C ASN A 97 16.76 -2.50 9.20
N ASN A 98 16.60 -1.65 10.19
CA ASN A 98 15.81 -0.41 10.13
C ASN A 98 16.69 0.86 10.15
N LYS A 99 18.01 0.73 9.93
CA LYS A 99 18.99 1.83 10.05
C LYS A 99 19.66 2.18 8.75
N GLU A 100 19.86 1.20 7.86
CA GLU A 100 20.61 1.38 6.62
C GLU A 100 19.67 1.62 5.45
N PHE A 101 19.31 2.87 5.22
CA PHE A 101 18.37 3.27 4.16
C PHE A 101 18.79 2.81 2.75
N PHE A 102 20.06 2.81 2.43
CA PHE A 102 20.55 2.43 1.09
C PHE A 102 21.05 0.98 1.00
N ASN A 103 20.80 0.15 2.00
CA ASN A 103 21.14 -1.26 1.92
C ASN A 103 20.07 -2.02 1.10
N TYR A 104 20.45 -2.46 -0.10
CA TYR A 104 19.63 -3.28 -1.00
C TYR A 104 20.05 -4.75 -1.06
N ASN A 105 21.02 -5.17 -0.25
CA ASN A 105 21.38 -6.58 -0.12
C ASN A 105 20.21 -7.36 0.49
N ALA A 106 19.57 -8.22 -0.30
CA ALA A 106 18.37 -8.93 0.12
C ALA A 106 18.54 -9.77 1.41
N LYS A 107 19.77 -10.16 1.75
CA LYS A 107 20.07 -10.93 2.98
C LYS A 107 20.15 -10.08 4.24
N GLU A 108 20.31 -8.77 4.10
CA GLU A 108 20.65 -7.86 5.20
C GLU A 108 19.66 -6.68 5.31
N THR A 109 18.99 -6.35 4.20
CA THR A 109 18.12 -5.18 4.13
C THR A 109 16.83 -5.34 4.92
N GLY A 110 16.33 -4.23 5.47
CA GLY A 110 14.96 -4.12 5.97
C GLY A 110 13.95 -3.75 4.89
N ARG A 111 14.41 -3.45 3.67
CA ARG A 111 13.56 -3.11 2.54
C ARG A 111 12.95 -4.33 1.89
N PHE A 112 11.90 -4.07 1.10
CA PHE A 112 11.40 -5.05 0.14
C PHE A 112 10.79 -4.35 -1.06
N MET A 113 10.93 -4.98 -2.22
CA MET A 113 10.32 -4.55 -3.46
C MET A 113 9.02 -5.31 -3.67
N ASP A 114 7.94 -4.58 -3.88
CA ASP A 114 6.57 -5.10 -4.00
C ASP A 114 6.01 -4.77 -5.39
N PHE A 115 5.86 -5.78 -6.22
CA PHE A 115 5.15 -5.65 -7.49
C PHE A 115 3.65 -5.78 -7.24
N ARG A 116 2.87 -4.87 -7.82
CA ARG A 116 1.42 -4.80 -7.68
C ARG A 116 0.75 -4.73 -9.04
N SER A 117 -0.32 -5.47 -9.19
CA SER A 117 -1.19 -5.37 -10.35
C SER A 117 -2.65 -5.40 -9.94
N TYR A 118 -3.44 -4.57 -10.61
CA TYR A 118 -4.88 -4.45 -10.39
C TYR A 118 -5.56 -4.40 -11.75
N TYR A 119 -6.57 -5.22 -11.93
CA TYR A 119 -7.33 -5.28 -13.16
C TYR A 119 -8.83 -5.21 -12.87
N THR A 120 -9.50 -4.16 -13.36
CA THR A 120 -10.96 -4.02 -13.29
C THR A 120 -11.58 -4.55 -14.57
N ILE A 121 -12.48 -5.52 -14.45
CA ILE A 121 -13.04 -6.25 -15.60
C ILE A 121 -13.76 -5.29 -16.54
N SER A 122 -14.70 -4.49 -16.03
CA SER A 122 -15.39 -3.47 -16.81
C SER A 122 -16.24 -2.55 -15.92
N ASP A 123 -16.75 -1.45 -16.49
CA ASP A 123 -17.68 -0.57 -15.80
C ASP A 123 -19.02 -1.27 -15.46
N ARG A 124 -19.41 -2.28 -16.24
CA ARG A 124 -20.64 -3.07 -16.00
C ARG A 124 -20.44 -4.16 -14.95
N ILE A 125 -19.22 -4.69 -14.86
CA ILE A 125 -18.83 -5.70 -13.87
C ILE A 125 -17.69 -5.05 -13.06
N PRO A 126 -18.02 -4.29 -12.00
CA PRO A 126 -17.05 -3.56 -11.20
C PRO A 126 -16.33 -4.51 -10.23
N LEU A 127 -15.80 -5.59 -10.78
CA LEU A 127 -14.94 -6.56 -10.12
C LEU A 127 -13.48 -6.25 -10.43
N MET A 128 -12.72 -5.96 -9.40
CA MET A 128 -11.27 -5.79 -9.47
C MET A 128 -10.58 -7.06 -9.00
N LEU A 129 -9.66 -7.55 -9.79
CA LEU A 129 -8.73 -8.63 -9.46
C LEU A 129 -7.35 -8.05 -9.23
N SER A 130 -6.63 -8.59 -8.28
CA SER A 130 -5.28 -8.12 -7.97
C SER A 130 -4.32 -9.26 -7.74
N TRP A 131 -3.07 -9.05 -8.18
CA TRP A 131 -1.94 -9.93 -7.91
C TRP A 131 -0.78 -9.08 -7.43
N ASN A 132 -0.29 -9.34 -6.22
CA ASN A 132 0.78 -8.55 -5.60
C ASN A 132 1.83 -9.51 -5.05
N THR A 133 3.11 -9.28 -5.38
CA THR A 133 4.20 -10.18 -4.99
C THR A 133 5.39 -9.39 -4.47
N VAL A 134 5.91 -9.79 -3.31
CA VAL A 134 7.21 -9.32 -2.83
C VAL A 134 8.30 -9.98 -3.65
N ILE A 135 8.94 -9.22 -4.54
CA ILE A 135 9.88 -9.76 -5.54
C ILE A 135 11.34 -9.76 -5.07
N SER A 136 11.68 -8.98 -4.05
CA SER A 136 13.04 -8.90 -3.49
C SER A 136 13.03 -8.28 -2.09
N GLY A 137 14.15 -8.42 -1.37
CA GLY A 137 14.38 -7.83 -0.06
C GLY A 137 14.15 -8.81 1.08
N ARG A 138 13.65 -8.32 2.22
CA ARG A 138 13.54 -9.08 3.49
C ARG A 138 12.50 -10.20 3.53
N ASP A 139 11.79 -10.48 2.43
CA ASP A 139 10.87 -11.62 2.32
C ASP A 139 11.64 -12.92 2.03
N ARG A 140 12.28 -13.45 3.06
CA ARG A 140 13.19 -14.59 2.94
C ARG A 140 12.78 -15.76 3.83
N ASN A 141 13.23 -16.97 3.44
CA ASN A 141 13.08 -18.15 4.26
C ASN A 141 13.93 -18.07 5.54
N LYS A 142 13.71 -18.96 6.50
CA LYS A 142 14.38 -18.95 7.81
C LYS A 142 15.90 -19.02 7.72
N GLU A 143 16.43 -19.79 6.77
CA GLU A 143 17.87 -19.91 6.53
C GLU A 143 18.45 -18.70 5.80
N ASN A 144 17.64 -17.73 5.41
CA ASN A 144 18.04 -16.54 4.65
C ASN A 144 18.75 -16.87 3.31
N ILE A 145 18.35 -17.96 2.67
CA ILE A 145 18.94 -18.43 1.40
C ILE A 145 18.10 -18.01 0.21
N HIS A 146 16.76 -18.10 0.31
CA HIS A 146 15.84 -17.88 -0.79
C HIS A 146 14.83 -16.77 -0.49
N ASN A 147 14.45 -16.01 -1.50
CA ASN A 147 13.24 -15.19 -1.44
C ASN A 147 12.01 -16.10 -1.46
N LYS A 148 11.02 -15.81 -0.62
CA LYS A 148 9.76 -16.57 -0.58
C LYS A 148 8.83 -16.19 -1.74
N TYR A 149 8.98 -14.98 -2.28
CA TYR A 149 8.04 -14.38 -3.23
C TYR A 149 6.61 -14.46 -2.69
N SER A 150 6.45 -13.96 -1.47
CA SER A 150 5.16 -13.90 -0.81
C SER A 150 4.18 -13.08 -1.63
N THR A 151 3.05 -13.70 -1.94
CA THR A 151 2.05 -13.19 -2.87
C THR A 151 0.72 -13.04 -2.17
N PHE A 152 0.06 -11.92 -2.43
CA PHE A 152 -1.29 -11.65 -1.99
C PHE A 152 -2.17 -11.37 -3.21
N VAL A 153 -3.20 -12.17 -3.40
CA VAL A 153 -4.20 -11.98 -4.45
C VAL A 153 -5.54 -11.61 -3.83
N PHE A 154 -6.31 -10.78 -4.49
CA PHE A 154 -7.66 -10.50 -4.04
C PHE A 154 -8.65 -10.27 -5.18
N ALA A 155 -9.91 -10.51 -4.87
CA ALA A 155 -11.05 -10.07 -5.64
C ALA A 155 -11.83 -9.04 -4.81
N GLU A 156 -12.13 -7.89 -5.41
CA GLU A 156 -12.92 -6.81 -4.80
C GLU A 156 -14.08 -6.45 -5.72
N TYR A 157 -15.27 -6.40 -5.16
CA TYR A 157 -16.49 -6.07 -5.89
C TYR A 157 -17.19 -4.86 -5.30
N LEU A 158 -17.64 -3.94 -6.15
CA LEU A 158 -18.52 -2.82 -5.75
C LEU A 158 -19.94 -3.37 -5.52
N VAL A 159 -20.27 -3.60 -4.24
CA VAL A 159 -21.54 -4.22 -3.80
C VAL A 159 -22.69 -3.24 -3.90
N TYR A 160 -22.43 -1.98 -3.57
CA TYR A 160 -23.45 -0.92 -3.54
C TYR A 160 -22.83 0.43 -3.85
N LYS A 161 -23.54 1.21 -4.67
CA LYS A 161 -23.23 2.63 -4.93
C LYS A 161 -24.51 3.42 -5.06
N LYS A 162 -24.64 4.45 -4.25
CA LYS A 162 -25.72 5.44 -4.36
C LYS A 162 -25.18 6.80 -3.95
N ASP A 163 -25.36 7.78 -4.82
CA ASP A 163 -24.78 9.11 -4.64
C ASP A 163 -23.27 9.03 -4.38
N ASP A 164 -22.79 9.59 -3.26
CA ASP A 164 -21.39 9.56 -2.83
C ASP A 164 -21.08 8.37 -1.88
N LEU A 165 -22.04 7.48 -1.60
CA LEU A 165 -21.84 6.30 -0.76
C LEU A 165 -21.42 5.11 -1.63
N GLU A 166 -20.27 4.50 -1.32
CA GLU A 166 -19.83 3.24 -1.92
C GLU A 166 -19.60 2.17 -0.85
N VAL A 167 -20.00 0.94 -1.17
CA VAL A 167 -19.71 -0.25 -0.35
C VAL A 167 -19.03 -1.28 -1.23
N ARG A 168 -17.85 -1.76 -0.80
CA ARG A 168 -17.05 -2.76 -1.50
C ARG A 168 -16.80 -3.96 -0.59
N GLY A 169 -16.91 -5.15 -1.14
CA GLY A 169 -16.50 -6.39 -0.49
C GLY A 169 -15.20 -6.90 -1.09
N ARG A 170 -14.27 -7.42 -0.26
CA ARG A 170 -13.01 -7.98 -0.70
C ARG A 170 -12.76 -9.35 -0.08
N LEU A 171 -12.22 -10.25 -0.88
CA LEU A 171 -11.72 -11.55 -0.47
C LEU A 171 -10.26 -11.66 -0.89
N GLY A 172 -9.36 -11.82 0.08
CA GLY A 172 -7.91 -11.87 -0.13
C GLY A 172 -7.29 -13.18 0.35
N TYR A 173 -6.34 -13.70 -0.43
CA TYR A 173 -5.61 -14.93 -0.17
C TYR A 173 -4.10 -14.69 -0.25
N SER A 174 -3.35 -15.19 0.72
CA SER A 174 -1.90 -15.07 0.74
C SER A 174 -1.19 -16.42 0.69
N PHE A 175 -0.06 -16.46 0.00
CA PHE A 175 0.81 -17.64 -0.13
C PHE A 175 2.23 -17.23 -0.52
N ALA A 176 3.16 -18.17 -0.53
CA ALA A 176 4.50 -17.97 -1.05
C ALA A 176 4.70 -18.82 -2.30
N LEU A 177 5.30 -18.24 -3.35
CA LEU A 177 5.61 -18.97 -4.59
C LEU A 177 6.84 -19.88 -4.44
N ASN A 178 7.75 -19.53 -3.54
CA ASN A 178 8.99 -20.27 -3.29
C ASN A 178 9.26 -20.35 -1.78
N ASN A 179 8.71 -21.36 -1.16
CA ASN A 179 8.85 -21.53 0.29
C ASN A 179 8.98 -23.02 0.69
N PRO A 180 10.00 -23.73 0.19
CA PRO A 180 10.16 -25.14 0.45
C PRO A 180 10.37 -25.40 1.95
N GLY A 181 9.55 -26.29 2.52
CA GLY A 181 9.64 -26.69 3.93
C GLY A 181 9.04 -25.72 4.94
N GLU A 182 8.53 -24.57 4.52
CA GLU A 182 7.86 -23.60 5.40
C GLU A 182 6.41 -23.37 4.99
N GLN A 183 5.56 -23.06 5.96
CA GLN A 183 4.15 -22.71 5.69
C GLN A 183 3.93 -21.19 5.61
N SER A 184 4.79 -20.42 6.28
CA SER A 184 4.62 -18.98 6.43
C SER A 184 4.93 -18.19 5.15
N ASN A 185 4.21 -17.10 4.95
CA ASN A 185 4.52 -16.07 3.97
C ASN A 185 4.61 -14.70 4.66
N PHE A 186 4.89 -13.63 3.91
CA PHE A 186 5.06 -12.28 4.46
C PHE A 186 3.81 -11.76 5.20
N PHE A 187 2.63 -12.19 4.77
CA PHE A 187 1.33 -11.68 5.24
C PHE A 187 0.65 -12.61 6.25
N SER A 188 1.13 -13.85 6.41
CA SER A 188 0.43 -14.84 7.21
C SER A 188 1.35 -15.99 7.64
N LYS A 189 0.98 -16.65 8.75
CA LYS A 189 1.68 -17.85 9.26
C LYS A 189 1.53 -19.10 8.37
N LYS A 190 0.55 -19.10 7.45
CA LYS A 190 0.35 -20.15 6.45
C LYS A 190 -0.41 -19.58 5.25
N ALA A 191 -0.36 -20.26 4.12
CA ALA A 191 -1.21 -19.95 2.98
C ALA A 191 -2.70 -20.08 3.35
N GLY A 192 -3.52 -19.12 2.91
CA GLY A 192 -4.94 -19.11 3.23
C GLY A 192 -5.64 -17.81 2.93
N PHE A 193 -6.96 -17.81 3.10
CA PHE A 193 -7.74 -16.59 3.09
C PHE A 193 -7.43 -15.81 4.37
N ASN A 194 -6.65 -14.75 4.22
CA ASN A 194 -6.23 -13.89 5.34
C ASN A 194 -6.91 -12.51 5.32
N GLU A 195 -7.82 -12.28 4.36
CA GLU A 195 -8.64 -11.08 4.33
C GLU A 195 -10.06 -11.40 3.80
N ILE A 196 -11.06 -11.15 4.64
CA ILE A 196 -12.45 -11.01 4.25
C ILE A 196 -12.89 -9.65 4.76
N SER A 197 -13.22 -8.73 3.87
CA SER A 197 -13.47 -7.36 4.29
C SER A 197 -14.64 -6.69 3.60
N LEU A 198 -15.22 -5.72 4.32
CA LEU A 198 -16.18 -4.77 3.84
C LEU A 198 -15.63 -3.37 4.02
N MET A 199 -15.65 -2.59 2.95
CA MET A 199 -15.18 -1.21 2.93
C MET A 199 -16.36 -0.29 2.58
N ILE A 200 -16.54 0.74 3.37
CA ILE A 200 -17.57 1.76 3.17
C ILE A 200 -16.85 3.10 3.01
N SER A 201 -17.18 3.84 1.98
CA SER A 201 -16.67 5.19 1.79
C SER A 201 -17.80 6.17 1.52
N LYS A 202 -17.69 7.34 2.18
CA LYS A 202 -18.61 8.47 1.97
C LYS A 202 -17.91 9.76 2.34
N PRO A 203 -17.94 10.81 1.50
CA PRO A 203 -17.41 12.10 1.89
C PRO A 203 -18.33 12.78 2.91
N LEU A 204 -17.71 13.41 3.90
CA LEU A 204 -18.34 14.38 4.78
C LEU A 204 -18.22 15.76 4.16
N THR A 205 -19.33 16.45 3.92
CA THR A 205 -19.34 17.80 3.39
C THR A 205 -19.51 18.82 4.51
N ILE A 206 -18.55 19.73 4.65
CA ILE A 206 -18.58 20.83 5.63
C ILE A 206 -18.38 22.13 4.86
N GLY A 207 -19.45 22.87 4.64
CA GLY A 207 -19.42 24.04 3.75
C GLY A 207 -19.06 23.64 2.33
N SER A 208 -17.97 24.19 1.78
CA SER A 208 -17.44 23.84 0.46
C SER A 208 -16.43 22.68 0.49
N TYR A 209 -16.03 22.19 1.65
CA TYR A 209 -15.02 21.15 1.79
C TYR A 209 -15.66 19.76 1.81
N LYS A 210 -15.11 18.84 1.01
CA LYS A 210 -15.44 17.41 1.05
C LYS A 210 -14.28 16.65 1.64
N ILE A 211 -14.53 15.96 2.74
CA ILE A 211 -13.56 15.12 3.45
C ILE A 211 -13.95 13.66 3.18
N PRO A 212 -13.24 12.93 2.32
CA PRO A 212 -13.49 11.50 2.13
C PRO A 212 -13.27 10.72 3.43
N LEU A 213 -14.33 10.08 3.92
CA LEU A 213 -14.29 9.18 5.07
C LEU A 213 -14.32 7.74 4.60
N GLY A 214 -13.60 6.88 5.30
CA GLY A 214 -13.56 5.44 5.05
C GLY A 214 -13.74 4.64 6.33
N LEU A 215 -14.44 3.53 6.19
CA LEU A 215 -14.57 2.48 7.18
C LEU A 215 -14.18 1.16 6.53
N TRP A 216 -13.23 0.43 7.11
CA TRP A 216 -12.79 -0.86 6.64
C TRP A 216 -12.87 -1.89 7.76
N GLY A 217 -13.90 -2.75 7.71
CA GLY A 217 -14.01 -3.93 8.55
C GLY A 217 -13.31 -5.11 7.89
N MET A 218 -12.37 -5.74 8.58
CA MET A 218 -11.55 -6.83 8.07
C MET A 218 -11.53 -8.00 9.06
N TRP A 219 -11.78 -9.19 8.58
CA TRP A 219 -11.55 -10.44 9.29
C TRP A 219 -10.44 -11.23 8.63
N ASN A 220 -9.46 -11.65 9.42
CA ASN A 220 -8.39 -12.57 9.01
C ASN A 220 -8.69 -13.96 9.58
N PRO A 221 -9.21 -14.92 8.77
CA PRO A 221 -9.52 -16.27 9.23
C PRO A 221 -8.29 -17.08 9.67
N VAL A 222 -7.11 -16.82 9.07
CA VAL A 222 -5.88 -17.56 9.40
C VAL A 222 -5.40 -17.26 10.81
N ASP A 223 -5.52 -15.99 11.23
CA ASP A 223 -5.10 -15.53 12.56
C ASP A 223 -6.27 -15.38 13.53
N ASN A 224 -7.51 -15.61 13.06
CA ASN A 224 -8.75 -15.43 13.81
C ASN A 224 -8.85 -14.04 14.45
N ARG A 225 -8.56 -12.99 13.66
CA ARG A 225 -8.58 -11.59 14.11
C ARG A 225 -9.58 -10.79 13.29
N ALA A 226 -10.39 -10.01 13.98
CA ALA A 226 -11.25 -8.99 13.39
C ALA A 226 -10.67 -7.60 13.70
N LEU A 227 -10.60 -6.74 12.69
CA LEU A 227 -10.01 -5.42 12.76
C LEU A 227 -10.94 -4.39 12.13
N LEU A 228 -10.90 -3.15 12.62
CA LEU A 228 -11.71 -2.06 12.13
C LEU A 228 -10.83 -0.81 11.95
N GLN A 229 -10.79 -0.30 10.71
CA GLN A 229 -10.09 0.95 10.39
C GLN A 229 -11.08 2.04 10.01
N PHE A 230 -10.94 3.18 10.66
CA PHE A 230 -11.54 4.45 10.24
C PHE A 230 -10.45 5.28 9.55
N SER A 231 -10.82 6.00 8.50
CA SER A 231 -9.92 6.91 7.82
C SER A 231 -10.62 8.19 7.40
N ALA A 232 -9.85 9.28 7.37
CA ALA A 232 -10.27 10.56 6.85
C ALA A 232 -9.15 11.15 5.98
N GLN A 233 -9.44 11.49 4.73
CA GLN A 233 -8.50 12.19 3.87
C GLN A 233 -8.66 13.70 4.11
N VAL A 234 -7.78 14.24 4.93
CA VAL A 234 -7.88 15.63 5.42
C VAL A 234 -7.33 16.66 4.44
N TYR A 235 -6.59 16.23 3.45
CA TYR A 235 -6.06 17.07 2.36
C TYR A 235 -5.90 16.27 1.07
N SER A 236 -6.20 16.91 -0.07
CA SER A 236 -5.84 16.43 -1.42
C SER A 236 -5.69 17.61 -2.37
N PHE A 237 -4.71 17.50 -3.24
CA PHE A 237 -4.41 18.47 -4.30
C PHE A 237 -4.15 17.73 -5.60
#